data_edb7d02f6e9f9c51a495084f1c23eec9
#
_entry.id   edb7d02f6e9f9c51a495084f1c23eec9
#
_cell.length_a   1.000
_cell.length_b   1.000
_cell.length_c   1.000
_cell.angle_alpha   90.00
_cell.angle_beta   90.00
_cell.angle_gamma   90.00
#
_symmetry.space_group_name_H-M   'P 1'
#
loop_
_entity.id
_entity.type
_entity.pdbx_description
1 polymer ?
#
loop_
_entity_poly.entity_id
_entity_poly.type
_entity_poly.pdbx_seq_one_letter_code
_entity_poly.pdbx_strand_id
1 'polypeptide(L)'
;MLPLQQGLVEVRAIAVIKTDLSGVYRDYIACLNKQDWPKLGQFVDDEVIHNGRRVGLSGYLEMLERDFDEIPDLHFNIQMLISDPPYIASRLGFDCTPKATFLGLHVNGKRVCFAENVIYEFRSEKIAQVWSVIDKAAIEAQL
;
A
#
# COMPACT_ATOMS: atom_id res chain seq x y z
N MET A 1 10.02 -9.02 43.71
CA MET A 1 8.59 -8.84 43.41
C MET A 1 8.32 -7.48 42.73
N LEU A 2 8.57 -6.38 43.41
CA LEU A 2 8.35 -5.03 42.84
C LEU A 2 9.12 -4.74 41.55
N PRO A 3 10.40 -5.12 41.39
CA PRO A 3 11.13 -4.84 40.14
C PRO A 3 10.53 -5.53 38.91
N LEU A 4 10.01 -6.75 39.06
CA LEU A 4 9.39 -7.50 37.97
C LEU A 4 8.07 -6.86 37.54
N GLN A 5 7.27 -6.39 38.51
CA GLN A 5 6.01 -5.71 38.22
C GLN A 5 6.26 -4.37 37.54
N GLN A 6 7.28 -3.62 37.96
CA GLN A 6 7.65 -2.36 37.32
C GLN A 6 8.12 -2.60 35.87
N GLY A 7 8.92 -3.64 35.63
CA GLY A 7 9.36 -4.00 34.30
C GLY A 7 8.22 -4.36 33.37
N LEU A 8 7.23 -5.09 33.86
CA LEU A 8 6.03 -5.44 33.08
C LEU A 8 5.18 -4.21 32.75
N VAL A 9 5.04 -3.28 33.70
CA VAL A 9 4.30 -2.02 33.46
C VAL A 9 5.01 -1.18 32.41
N GLU A 10 6.34 -1.06 32.47
CA GLU A 10 7.12 -0.33 31.47
C GLU A 10 6.98 -0.93 30.07
N VAL A 11 7.06 -2.26 29.92
CA VAL A 11 6.87 -2.95 28.66
C VAL A 11 5.47 -2.70 28.10
N ARG A 12 4.44 -2.72 28.94
CA ARG A 12 3.07 -2.42 28.52
C ARG A 12 2.92 -0.96 28.11
N ALA A 13 3.53 -0.02 28.83
CA ALA A 13 3.51 1.40 28.48
C ALA A 13 4.17 1.64 27.11
N ILE A 14 5.32 1.01 26.84
CA ILE A 14 5.99 1.08 25.54
C ILE A 14 5.10 0.51 24.43
N ALA A 15 4.43 -0.62 24.66
CA ALA A 15 3.52 -1.21 23.69
C ALA A 15 2.32 -0.30 23.40
N VAL A 16 1.78 0.39 24.42
CA VAL A 16 0.64 1.31 24.28
C VAL A 16 0.99 2.55 23.48
N ILE A 17 2.25 3.03 23.55
CA ILE A 17 2.67 4.22 22.81
C ILE A 17 3.14 3.92 21.38
N LYS A 18 3.18 2.65 20.97
CA LYS A 18 3.42 2.31 19.56
C LYS A 18 2.31 2.90 18.70
N THR A 19 2.69 3.68 17.71
CA THR A 19 1.74 4.29 16.79
C THR A 19 0.95 3.23 16.03
N ASP A 20 -0.36 3.34 16.07
CA ASP A 20 -1.23 2.55 15.20
C ASP A 20 -1.13 3.11 13.77
N LEU A 21 -0.64 2.29 12.88
CA LEU A 21 -0.41 2.67 11.48
C LEU A 21 -1.67 2.58 10.61
N SER A 22 -2.78 2.04 11.12
CA SER A 22 -4.02 1.86 10.35
C SER A 22 -4.56 3.19 9.84
N GLY A 23 -4.59 4.22 10.69
CA GLY A 23 -5.06 5.56 10.31
C GLY A 23 -4.16 6.21 9.27
N VAL A 24 -2.85 6.12 9.46
CA VAL A 24 -1.85 6.63 8.50
C VAL A 24 -2.03 5.93 7.14
N TYR A 25 -2.20 4.62 7.14
CA TYR A 25 -2.40 3.86 5.91
C TYR A 25 -3.69 4.23 5.19
N ARG A 26 -4.80 4.42 5.93
CA ARG A 26 -6.07 4.86 5.34
C ARG A 26 -5.94 6.25 4.72
N ASP A 27 -5.23 7.15 5.35
CA ASP A 27 -4.95 8.49 4.82
C ASP A 27 -4.09 8.42 3.56
N TYR A 28 -3.10 7.50 3.54
CA TYR A 28 -2.29 7.24 2.35
C TYR A 28 -3.17 6.77 1.17
N ILE A 29 -4.03 5.78 1.39
CA ILE A 29 -4.92 5.29 0.33
C ILE A 29 -5.88 6.39 -0.14
N ALA A 30 -6.39 7.21 0.78
CA ALA A 30 -7.21 8.37 0.40
C ALA A 30 -6.42 9.37 -0.46
N CYS A 31 -5.15 9.59 -0.16
CA CYS A 31 -4.25 10.41 -0.97
C CYS A 31 -4.12 9.86 -2.39
N LEU A 32 -3.93 8.54 -2.54
CA LEU A 32 -3.86 7.89 -3.85
C LEU A 32 -5.16 8.06 -4.63
N ASN A 33 -6.30 7.82 -4.00
CA ASN A 33 -7.60 7.91 -4.65
C ASN A 33 -7.93 9.34 -5.12
N LYS A 34 -7.44 10.34 -4.41
CA LYS A 34 -7.58 11.74 -4.79
C LYS A 34 -6.50 12.20 -5.77
N GLN A 35 -5.50 11.37 -6.01
CA GLN A 35 -4.32 11.74 -6.80
C GLN A 35 -3.67 13.02 -6.27
N ASP A 36 -3.61 13.16 -4.96
CA ASP A 36 -3.05 14.34 -4.29
C ASP A 36 -1.53 14.19 -4.17
N TRP A 37 -0.87 14.22 -5.32
CA TRP A 37 0.57 13.95 -5.43
C TRP A 37 1.47 14.87 -4.61
N PRO A 38 1.15 16.17 -4.42
CA PRO A 38 1.96 17.02 -3.54
C PRO A 38 2.04 16.52 -2.09
N LYS A 39 1.07 15.72 -1.63
CA LYS A 39 1.05 15.14 -0.29
C LYS A 39 1.69 13.77 -0.18
N LEU A 40 2.04 13.13 -1.30
CA LEU A 40 2.55 11.76 -1.30
C LEU A 40 3.79 11.62 -0.41
N GLY A 41 4.70 12.59 -0.41
CA GLY A 41 5.90 12.58 0.41
C GLY A 41 5.66 12.62 1.91
N GLN A 42 4.44 12.89 2.36
CA GLN A 42 4.07 12.77 3.78
C GLN A 42 3.90 11.31 4.19
N PHE A 43 3.61 10.42 3.23
CA PHE A 43 3.30 9.01 3.47
C PHE A 43 4.38 8.06 3.00
N VAL A 44 5.21 8.47 2.06
CA VAL A 44 6.22 7.63 1.39
C VAL A 44 7.60 8.22 1.59
N ASP A 45 8.54 7.38 2.00
CA ASP A 45 9.92 7.77 2.23
C ASP A 45 10.61 8.15 0.91
N ASP A 46 11.54 9.12 0.99
CA ASP A 46 12.30 9.58 -0.19
C ASP A 46 13.09 8.44 -0.87
N GLU A 47 13.46 7.42 -0.11
CA GLU A 47 14.27 6.29 -0.58
C GLU A 47 13.50 4.98 -0.61
N VAL A 48 12.18 5.04 -0.79
CA VAL A 48 11.30 3.86 -0.77
C VAL A 48 11.78 2.76 -1.71
N ILE A 49 11.67 1.52 -1.22
CA ILE A 49 12.00 0.30 -1.97
C ILE A 49 10.69 -0.40 -2.34
N HIS A 50 10.54 -0.78 -3.61
CA HIS A 50 9.36 -1.48 -4.11
C HIS A 50 9.77 -2.79 -4.78
N ASN A 51 9.30 -3.90 -4.23
CA ASN A 51 9.65 -5.25 -4.69
C ASN A 51 11.16 -5.43 -4.88
N GLY A 52 11.95 -5.00 -3.88
CA GLY A 52 13.40 -5.14 -3.88
C GLY A 52 14.17 -4.11 -4.69
N ARG A 53 13.49 -3.14 -5.32
CA ARG A 53 14.13 -2.09 -6.12
C ARG A 53 13.98 -0.74 -5.42
N ARG A 54 15.09 -0.02 -5.28
CA ARG A 54 15.07 1.34 -4.76
C ARG A 54 14.57 2.29 -5.85
N VAL A 55 13.26 2.53 -5.87
CA VAL A 55 12.64 3.44 -6.83
C VAL A 55 12.67 4.89 -6.35
N GLY A 56 12.74 5.10 -5.03
CA GLY A 56 12.63 6.41 -4.42
C GLY A 56 11.24 7.02 -4.56
N LEU A 57 11.03 8.17 -3.92
CA LEU A 57 9.73 8.83 -3.96
C LEU A 57 9.34 9.22 -5.39
N SER A 58 10.27 9.76 -6.18
CA SER A 58 9.98 10.15 -7.57
C SER A 58 9.60 8.95 -8.44
N GLY A 59 10.32 7.83 -8.31
CA GLY A 59 9.99 6.61 -9.05
C GLY A 59 8.67 6.00 -8.62
N TYR A 60 8.35 6.08 -7.33
CA TYR A 60 7.08 5.63 -6.78
C TYR A 60 5.91 6.45 -7.34
N LEU A 61 6.07 7.77 -7.38
CA LEU A 61 5.09 8.67 -7.99
C LEU A 61 4.88 8.37 -9.47
N GLU A 62 5.95 8.15 -10.22
CA GLU A 62 5.87 7.78 -11.64
C GLU A 62 5.09 6.49 -11.85
N MET A 63 5.29 5.48 -10.98
CA MET A 63 4.53 4.22 -11.02
C MET A 63 3.04 4.47 -10.82
N LEU A 64 2.67 5.29 -9.84
CA LEU A 64 1.27 5.61 -9.55
C LEU A 64 0.63 6.43 -10.67
N GLU A 65 1.32 7.42 -11.19
CA GLU A 65 0.81 8.22 -12.30
C GLU A 65 0.58 7.38 -13.54
N ARG A 66 1.48 6.43 -13.81
CA ARG A 66 1.32 5.47 -14.92
C ARG A 66 0.10 4.58 -14.72
N ASP A 67 -0.09 4.08 -13.48
CA ASP A 67 -1.25 3.24 -13.16
C ASP A 67 -2.57 3.98 -13.44
N PHE A 68 -2.68 5.23 -13.02
CA PHE A 68 -3.88 6.05 -13.28
C PHE A 68 -4.04 6.43 -14.74
N ASP A 69 -2.94 6.56 -15.48
CA ASP A 69 -3.00 6.79 -16.92
C ASP A 69 -3.49 5.56 -17.68
N GLU A 70 -2.98 4.39 -17.33
CA GLU A 70 -3.37 3.12 -17.95
C GLU A 70 -4.78 2.67 -17.53
N ILE A 71 -5.21 3.03 -16.32
CA ILE A 71 -6.49 2.65 -15.74
C ILE A 71 -7.22 3.91 -15.25
N PRO A 72 -7.96 4.60 -16.13
CA PRO A 72 -8.57 5.89 -15.77
C PRO A 72 -9.58 5.82 -14.62
N ASP A 73 -10.24 4.67 -14.43
CA ASP A 73 -11.19 4.44 -13.35
C ASP A 73 -10.57 3.69 -12.16
N LEU A 74 -9.24 3.77 -12.00
CA LEU A 74 -8.55 3.13 -10.90
C LEU A 74 -9.01 3.72 -9.56
N HIS A 75 -9.38 2.83 -8.64
CA HIS A 75 -9.75 3.19 -7.28
C HIS A 75 -9.27 2.09 -6.33
N PHE A 76 -8.56 2.50 -5.28
CA PHE A 76 -8.01 1.60 -4.28
C PHE A 76 -9.06 1.35 -3.19
N ASN A 77 -9.53 0.11 -3.06
CA ASN A 77 -10.50 -0.29 -2.04
C ASN A 77 -9.82 -1.23 -1.05
N ILE A 78 -9.73 -0.82 0.21
CA ILE A 78 -9.17 -1.67 1.26
C ILE A 78 -10.19 -2.76 1.61
N GLN A 79 -9.90 -4.00 1.25
CA GLN A 79 -10.74 -5.14 1.59
C GLN A 79 -10.32 -5.77 2.92
N MET A 80 -9.03 -5.73 3.24
CA MET A 80 -8.47 -6.29 4.47
C MET A 80 -7.28 -5.42 4.89
N LEU A 81 -7.20 -5.14 6.17
CA LEU A 81 -6.11 -4.35 6.76
C LEU A 81 -5.68 -4.99 8.06
N ILE A 82 -4.41 -5.39 8.12
CA ILE A 82 -3.80 -5.96 9.31
C ILE A 82 -2.63 -5.05 9.67
N SER A 83 -2.65 -4.52 10.90
CA SER A 83 -1.60 -3.65 11.41
C SER A 83 -0.81 -4.36 12.51
N ASP A 84 0.47 -4.52 12.29
CA ASP A 84 1.43 -4.99 13.28
C ASP A 84 2.69 -4.15 13.11
N PRO A 85 2.74 -2.96 13.72
CA PRO A 85 3.86 -2.03 13.52
C PRO A 85 5.21 -2.69 13.76
N PRO A 86 6.21 -2.44 12.88
CA PRO A 86 6.22 -1.46 11.80
C PRO A 86 5.55 -1.90 10.47
N TYR A 87 4.80 -3.00 10.46
CA TYR A 87 4.24 -3.57 9.24
C TYR A 87 2.75 -3.34 9.11
N ILE A 88 2.30 -3.16 7.87
CA ILE A 88 0.91 -3.22 7.45
C ILE A 88 0.80 -4.31 6.38
N ALA A 89 -0.17 -5.21 6.52
CA ALA A 89 -0.58 -6.08 5.43
C ALA A 89 -1.97 -5.66 4.96
N SER A 90 -2.15 -5.50 3.66
CA SER A 90 -3.40 -5.04 3.09
C SER A 90 -3.77 -5.83 1.85
N ARG A 91 -5.05 -6.15 1.72
CA ARG A 91 -5.64 -6.64 0.48
C ARG A 91 -6.44 -5.51 -0.14
N LEU A 92 -6.03 -5.08 -1.32
CA LEU A 92 -6.70 -4.02 -2.09
C LEU A 92 -7.53 -4.66 -3.19
N GLY A 93 -8.79 -4.27 -3.28
CA GLY A 93 -9.69 -4.74 -4.33
C GLY A 93 -9.85 -3.70 -5.42
N PHE A 94 -9.88 -4.17 -6.66
CA PHE A 94 -10.05 -3.34 -7.85
C PHE A 94 -11.19 -3.86 -8.71
N ASP A 95 -11.96 -2.92 -9.22
CA ASP A 95 -13.00 -3.13 -10.22
C ASP A 95 -12.82 -1.99 -11.22
N CYS A 96 -12.13 -2.26 -12.32
CA CYS A 96 -11.60 -1.20 -13.18
C CYS A 96 -11.45 -1.66 -14.63
N THR A 97 -11.11 -0.71 -15.49
CA THR A 97 -11.10 -0.89 -16.94
C THR A 97 -9.77 -0.43 -17.54
N PRO A 98 -8.72 -1.27 -17.49
CA PRO A 98 -7.45 -0.96 -18.15
C PRO A 98 -7.65 -0.73 -19.66
N LYS A 99 -7.05 0.34 -20.19
CA LYS A 99 -7.25 0.76 -21.59
C LYS A 99 -6.70 -0.21 -22.62
N ALA A 100 -5.53 -0.78 -22.32
CA ALA A 100 -4.77 -1.57 -23.30
C ALA A 100 -4.20 -2.81 -22.63
N THR A 101 -2.89 -3.03 -22.76
CA THR A 101 -2.20 -4.14 -22.09
C THR A 101 -1.95 -3.79 -20.63
N PHE A 102 -2.28 -4.71 -19.73
CA PHE A 102 -2.02 -4.59 -18.31
C PHE A 102 -1.40 -5.90 -17.81
N LEU A 103 -0.24 -5.81 -17.16
CA LEU A 103 0.54 -6.97 -16.70
C LEU A 103 0.82 -7.97 -17.84
N GLY A 104 1.04 -7.49 -19.05
CA GLY A 104 1.26 -8.34 -20.21
C GLY A 104 0.00 -8.98 -20.78
N LEU A 105 -1.19 -8.69 -20.23
CA LEU A 105 -2.46 -9.21 -20.69
C LEU A 105 -3.19 -8.17 -21.55
N HIS A 106 -3.81 -8.62 -22.65
CA HIS A 106 -4.58 -7.76 -23.54
C HIS A 106 -5.98 -7.54 -22.97
N VAL A 107 -6.11 -6.57 -22.04
CA VAL A 107 -7.39 -6.22 -21.42
C VAL A 107 -8.23 -5.36 -22.33
N ASN A 108 -7.60 -4.37 -22.99
CA ASN A 108 -8.18 -3.58 -24.09
C ASN A 108 -9.57 -3.00 -23.78
N GLY A 109 -9.70 -2.35 -22.62
CA GLY A 109 -10.94 -1.68 -22.26
C GLY A 109 -12.02 -2.59 -21.67
N LYS A 110 -11.70 -3.85 -21.38
CA LYS A 110 -12.63 -4.73 -20.66
C LYS A 110 -12.58 -4.45 -19.17
N ARG A 111 -13.75 -4.40 -18.53
CA ARG A 111 -13.85 -4.27 -17.08
C ARG A 111 -13.42 -5.58 -16.41
N VAL A 112 -12.52 -5.49 -15.43
CA VAL A 112 -11.99 -6.63 -14.69
C VAL A 112 -11.99 -6.36 -13.20
N CYS A 113 -12.15 -7.42 -12.40
CA CYS A 113 -12.08 -7.38 -10.94
C CYS A 113 -10.91 -8.24 -10.49
N PHE A 114 -10.07 -7.70 -9.61
CA PHE A 114 -8.92 -8.42 -9.07
C PHE A 114 -8.47 -7.82 -7.75
N ALA A 115 -7.50 -8.45 -7.10
CA ALA A 115 -6.93 -7.94 -5.87
C ALA A 115 -5.42 -7.83 -5.98
N GLU A 116 -4.87 -6.94 -5.14
CA GLU A 116 -3.45 -6.81 -4.88
C GLU A 116 -3.22 -7.08 -3.40
N ASN A 117 -2.27 -7.97 -3.07
CA ASN A 117 -1.87 -8.22 -1.70
C ASN A 117 -0.55 -7.50 -1.47
N VAL A 118 -0.51 -6.64 -0.46
CA VAL A 118 0.62 -5.75 -0.22
C VAL A 118 1.05 -5.85 1.23
N ILE A 119 2.36 -5.90 1.43
CA ILE A 119 2.97 -5.74 2.74
C ILE A 119 3.83 -4.50 2.69
N TYR A 120 3.64 -3.64 3.69
CA TYR A 120 4.39 -2.39 3.84
C TYR A 120 5.23 -2.44 5.10
N GLU A 121 6.43 -1.91 5.03
CA GLU A 121 7.24 -1.60 6.21
C GLU A 121 7.31 -0.09 6.36
N PHE A 122 6.94 0.40 7.55
CA PHE A 122 6.96 1.82 7.87
C PHE A 122 8.20 2.17 8.67
N ARG A 123 8.72 3.37 8.44
CA ARG A 123 9.80 3.97 9.22
C ARG A 123 9.43 5.44 9.45
N SER A 124 9.38 5.86 10.72
CA SER A 124 8.99 7.23 11.08
C SER A 124 7.64 7.62 10.43
N GLU A 125 6.67 6.71 10.49
CA GLU A 125 5.32 6.88 9.94
C GLU A 125 5.26 7.05 8.42
N LYS A 126 6.34 6.71 7.71
CA LYS A 126 6.39 6.70 6.25
C LYS A 126 6.66 5.31 5.72
N ILE A 127 6.09 5.02 4.58
CA ILE A 127 6.31 3.75 3.88
C ILE A 127 7.75 3.74 3.37
N ALA A 128 8.57 2.83 3.91
CA ALA A 128 9.96 2.66 3.55
C ALA A 128 10.16 1.51 2.58
N GLN A 129 9.32 0.48 2.64
CA GLN A 129 9.42 -0.69 1.79
C GLN A 129 8.04 -1.26 1.48
N VAL A 130 7.87 -1.72 0.24
CA VAL A 130 6.62 -2.29 -0.27
C VAL A 130 6.92 -3.62 -0.95
N TRP A 131 6.17 -4.65 -0.58
CA TRP A 131 6.12 -5.92 -1.31
C TRP A 131 4.70 -6.11 -1.81
N SER A 132 4.53 -6.20 -3.11
CA SER A 132 3.21 -6.22 -3.75
C SER A 132 3.10 -7.37 -4.74
N VAL A 133 1.97 -8.06 -4.70
CA VAL A 133 1.61 -9.09 -5.67
C VAL A 133 0.19 -8.85 -6.15
N ILE A 134 0.04 -8.62 -7.46
CA ILE A 134 -1.26 -8.48 -8.11
C ILE A 134 -1.69 -9.87 -8.60
N ASP A 135 -2.96 -10.22 -8.40
CA ASP A 135 -3.51 -11.50 -8.84
C ASP A 135 -3.76 -11.48 -10.36
N LYS A 136 -2.69 -11.69 -11.11
CA LYS A 136 -2.73 -11.74 -12.57
C LYS A 136 -3.61 -12.87 -13.09
N ALA A 137 -3.60 -14.03 -12.41
CA ALA A 137 -4.40 -15.18 -12.82
C ALA A 137 -5.91 -14.87 -12.78
N ALA A 138 -6.38 -14.10 -11.80
CA ALA A 138 -7.76 -13.67 -11.73
C ALA A 138 -8.14 -12.77 -12.90
N ILE A 139 -7.27 -11.89 -13.34
CA ILE A 139 -7.49 -11.04 -14.52
C ILE A 139 -7.57 -11.91 -15.78
N GLU A 140 -6.59 -12.80 -15.95
CA GLU A 140 -6.52 -13.69 -17.12
C GLU A 140 -7.78 -14.54 -17.26
N ALA A 141 -8.31 -15.04 -16.15
CA ALA A 141 -9.53 -15.85 -16.14
C ALA A 141 -10.79 -15.09 -16.63
N GLN A 142 -10.76 -13.77 -16.64
CA GLN A 142 -11.87 -12.91 -17.08
C GLN A 142 -11.75 -12.49 -18.55
N LEU A 143 -10.64 -12.78 -19.17
CA LEU A 143 -10.39 -12.43 -20.58
C LEU A 143 -10.72 -13.59 -21.50
#